data_fe63080e75496017fd8d6d8331235644
#
_entry.id   fe63080e75496017fd8d6d8331235644
#
_cell.length_a   1.000
_cell.length_b   1.000
_cell.length_c   1.000
_cell.angle_alpha   90.00
_cell.angle_beta   90.00
_cell.angle_gamma   90.00
#
_symmetry.space_group_name_H-M   'P 1'
#
loop_
_entity.id
_entity.type
_entity.pdbx_description
1 polymer ?
#
loop_
_entity_poly.entity_id
_entity_poly.type
_entity_poly.pdbx_seq_one_letter_code
_entity_poly.pdbx_strand_id
1 'polypeptide(L)'
;VKGTPKNYDIWSTVTDVVLSDERRIEDGKIDIQGLGPTGTMVYADPDFIHQVVYNIVDNAIKFTPPDGVIKFDIQQENDMVRVTIENTGDGIAPDALPFVFERFYKEDRSRGLNTRGSGLGLHICKVLITLSGGQIKAESEMGKWCRFTFTLPAGKTE
;
A
#
# COMPACT_ATOMS: atom_id res chain seq x y z
N VAL A 1 -1.93 19.27 -8.89
CA VAL A 1 -2.92 19.08 -7.84
C VAL A 1 -2.25 19.31 -6.50
N LYS A 2 -2.83 20.16 -5.72
CA LYS A 2 -2.34 20.43 -4.37
C LYS A 2 -3.30 19.81 -3.38
N GLY A 3 -2.78 19.05 -2.47
CA GLY A 3 -3.59 18.52 -1.40
C GLY A 3 -3.81 19.55 -0.30
N THR A 4 -4.57 19.15 0.69
CA THR A 4 -4.78 19.91 1.91
C THR A 4 -4.21 19.10 3.08
N PRO A 5 -2.90 19.22 3.31
CA PRO A 5 -2.27 18.40 4.35
C PRO A 5 -2.70 18.85 5.74
N LYS A 6 -2.74 17.88 6.64
CA LYS A 6 -2.99 18.13 8.04
C LYS A 6 -2.35 17.05 8.88
N ASN A 7 -2.21 17.32 10.18
CA ASN A 7 -1.72 16.32 11.12
C ASN A 7 -2.84 15.34 11.43
N TYR A 8 -2.59 14.04 11.27
CA TYR A 8 -3.59 13.04 11.63
C TYR A 8 -2.90 11.70 11.86
N ASP A 9 -3.64 10.78 12.46
CA ASP A 9 -3.13 9.44 12.77
C ASP A 9 -3.26 8.53 11.55
N ILE A 10 -2.13 8.08 11.01
CA ILE A 10 -2.11 7.24 9.80
C ILE A 10 -2.83 5.90 10.02
N TRP A 11 -2.87 5.39 11.25
CA TRP A 11 -3.57 4.14 11.51
C TRP A 11 -5.07 4.25 11.22
N SER A 12 -5.64 5.46 11.32
CA SER A 12 -7.05 5.63 10.99
C SER A 12 -7.32 5.34 9.51
N THR A 13 -6.41 5.75 8.63
CA THR A 13 -6.52 5.44 7.20
C THR A 13 -6.39 3.94 6.95
N VAL A 14 -5.39 3.32 7.53
CA VAL A 14 -5.16 1.88 7.34
C VAL A 14 -6.36 1.08 7.82
N THR A 15 -6.86 1.39 9.00
CA THR A 15 -8.01 0.70 9.58
C THR A 15 -9.26 0.87 8.71
N ASP A 16 -9.52 2.09 8.24
CA ASP A 16 -10.68 2.36 7.41
C ASP A 16 -10.65 1.55 6.11
N VAL A 17 -9.47 1.47 5.48
CA VAL A 17 -9.32 0.71 4.24
C VAL A 17 -9.52 -0.78 4.48
N VAL A 18 -8.93 -1.32 5.53
CA VAL A 18 -9.08 -2.75 5.85
C VAL A 18 -10.54 -3.08 6.13
N LEU A 19 -11.22 -2.23 6.90
CA LEU A 19 -12.64 -2.45 7.20
C LEU A 19 -13.50 -2.38 5.94
N SER A 20 -13.20 -1.47 5.03
CA SER A 20 -13.99 -1.36 3.80
C SER A 20 -13.81 -2.58 2.90
N ASP A 21 -12.70 -3.30 3.02
CA ASP A 21 -12.44 -4.51 2.24
C ASP A 21 -12.66 -5.80 3.03
N GLU A 22 -13.31 -5.71 4.18
CA GLU A 22 -13.45 -6.85 5.08
C GLU A 22 -14.04 -8.07 4.40
N ARG A 23 -15.07 -7.87 3.58
CA ARG A 23 -15.73 -8.98 2.90
C ARG A 23 -14.79 -9.67 1.91
N ARG A 24 -14.04 -8.91 1.15
CA ARG A 24 -13.08 -9.47 0.19
C ARG A 24 -11.99 -10.24 0.91
N ILE A 25 -11.55 -9.73 2.05
CA ILE A 25 -10.53 -10.37 2.86
C ILE A 25 -11.04 -11.70 3.40
N GLU A 26 -12.27 -11.73 3.92
CA GLU A 26 -12.87 -12.97 4.40
C GLU A 26 -13.10 -13.97 3.27
N ASP A 27 -13.67 -13.52 2.16
CA ASP A 27 -13.92 -14.39 1.02
C ASP A 27 -12.65 -14.97 0.44
N GLY A 28 -11.56 -14.19 0.47
CA GLY A 28 -10.26 -14.64 -0.01
C GLY A 28 -9.48 -15.46 1.00
N LYS A 29 -10.01 -15.65 2.21
CA LYS A 29 -9.33 -16.39 3.28
C LYS A 29 -7.95 -15.81 3.56
N ILE A 30 -7.88 -14.49 3.67
CA ILE A 30 -6.64 -13.78 3.90
C ILE A 30 -6.53 -13.41 5.37
N ASP A 31 -5.37 -13.67 5.96
CA ASP A 31 -5.09 -13.29 7.34
C ASP A 31 -4.44 -11.91 7.36
N ILE A 32 -5.00 -11.00 8.15
CA ILE A 32 -4.46 -9.66 8.32
C ILE A 32 -3.65 -9.61 9.59
N GLN A 33 -2.39 -9.19 9.48
CA GLN A 33 -1.48 -9.10 10.62
C GLN A 33 -0.90 -7.71 10.74
N GLY A 34 -0.50 -7.35 11.94
CA GLY A 34 0.27 -6.14 12.20
C GLY A 34 -0.53 -4.87 12.33
N LEU A 35 -1.87 -4.95 12.35
CA LEU A 35 -2.65 -3.75 12.61
C LEU A 35 -2.35 -3.28 14.03
N GLY A 36 -1.83 -2.07 14.11
CA GLY A 36 -1.38 -1.54 15.38
C GLY A 36 -2.38 -0.62 16.03
N PRO A 37 -2.06 -0.22 17.25
CA PRO A 37 -2.86 0.79 17.92
C PRO A 37 -2.70 2.15 17.26
N THR A 38 -3.59 3.06 17.57
CA THR A 38 -3.49 4.45 17.13
C THR A 38 -2.26 5.12 17.72
N GLY A 39 -1.90 6.27 17.18
CA GLY A 39 -0.88 7.11 17.79
C GLY A 39 0.31 7.45 16.93
N THR A 40 0.29 7.12 15.65
CA THR A 40 1.38 7.53 14.74
C THR A 40 0.89 8.66 13.85
N MET A 41 1.40 9.85 14.09
CA MET A 41 0.94 11.05 13.38
C MET A 41 1.77 11.30 12.14
N VAL A 42 1.07 11.65 11.06
CA VAL A 42 1.70 12.09 9.81
C VAL A 42 1.17 13.46 9.43
N TYR A 43 1.91 14.17 8.59
CA TYR A 43 1.45 15.43 8.02
C TYR A 43 1.25 15.22 6.52
N ALA A 44 0.01 15.03 6.11
CA ALA A 44 -0.33 14.73 4.72
C ALA A 44 -1.81 14.97 4.49
N ASP A 45 -2.20 15.00 3.23
CA ASP A 45 -3.62 15.07 2.87
C ASP A 45 -4.24 13.69 3.07
N PRO A 46 -5.20 13.53 4.00
CA PRO A 46 -5.78 12.22 4.29
C PRO A 46 -6.43 11.56 3.07
N ASP A 47 -7.00 12.34 2.17
CA ASP A 47 -7.64 11.78 0.98
C ASP A 47 -6.60 11.19 0.02
N PHE A 48 -5.46 11.85 -0.12
CA PHE A 48 -4.36 11.31 -0.93
C PHE A 48 -3.88 9.99 -0.35
N ILE A 49 -3.68 9.94 0.95
CA ILE A 49 -3.12 8.75 1.59
C ILE A 49 -4.15 7.62 1.62
N HIS A 50 -5.43 7.95 1.78
CA HIS A 50 -6.47 6.92 1.66
C HIS A 50 -6.41 6.25 0.29
N GLN A 51 -6.24 7.04 -0.77
CA GLN A 51 -6.15 6.48 -2.12
C GLN A 51 -4.92 5.58 -2.28
N VAL A 52 -3.77 6.01 -1.71
CA VAL A 52 -2.54 5.22 -1.75
C VAL A 52 -2.73 3.88 -1.04
N VAL A 53 -3.21 3.92 0.20
CA VAL A 53 -3.41 2.71 0.99
C VAL A 53 -4.45 1.80 0.33
N TYR A 54 -5.54 2.39 -0.16
CA TYR A 54 -6.57 1.61 -0.85
C TYR A 54 -5.99 0.88 -2.06
N ASN A 55 -5.20 1.58 -2.87
CA ASN A 55 -4.63 0.96 -4.07
C ASN A 55 -3.64 -0.15 -3.74
N ILE A 56 -2.82 0.04 -2.71
CA ILE A 56 -1.86 -1.00 -2.30
C ILE A 56 -2.59 -2.20 -1.71
N VAL A 57 -3.58 -1.98 -0.86
CA VAL A 57 -4.35 -3.07 -0.25
C VAL A 57 -5.17 -3.80 -1.31
N ASP A 58 -5.78 -3.08 -2.25
CA ASP A 58 -6.50 -3.69 -3.37
C ASP A 58 -5.60 -4.64 -4.15
N ASN A 59 -4.39 -4.17 -4.46
CA ASN A 59 -3.40 -4.98 -5.15
C ASN A 59 -3.03 -6.21 -4.33
N ALA A 60 -2.81 -6.04 -3.03
CA ALA A 60 -2.46 -7.15 -2.14
C ALA A 60 -3.58 -8.19 -2.10
N ILE A 61 -4.84 -7.76 -1.99
CA ILE A 61 -5.96 -8.70 -1.96
C ILE A 61 -6.05 -9.49 -3.26
N LYS A 62 -5.85 -8.84 -4.39
CA LYS A 62 -5.91 -9.51 -5.69
C LYS A 62 -4.86 -10.61 -5.85
N PHE A 63 -3.70 -10.44 -5.24
CA PHE A 63 -2.56 -11.33 -5.46
C PHE A 63 -2.19 -12.21 -4.27
N THR A 64 -2.93 -12.14 -3.18
CA THR A 64 -2.72 -13.02 -2.03
C THR A 64 -3.58 -14.28 -2.20
N PRO A 65 -2.98 -15.48 -2.20
CA PRO A 65 -3.75 -16.71 -2.33
C PRO A 65 -4.50 -17.03 -1.03
N PRO A 66 -5.49 -17.95 -1.09
CA PRO A 66 -6.17 -18.39 0.12
C PRO A 66 -5.18 -18.87 1.17
N ASP A 67 -5.45 -18.54 2.42
CA ASP A 67 -4.60 -18.83 3.58
C ASP A 67 -3.32 -18.01 3.59
N GLY A 68 -3.21 -17.03 2.68
CA GLY A 68 -2.08 -16.11 2.70
C GLY A 68 -2.27 -15.00 3.72
N VAL A 69 -1.26 -14.11 3.76
CA VAL A 69 -1.17 -13.06 4.79
C VAL A 69 -0.94 -11.71 4.13
N ILE A 70 -1.62 -10.69 4.63
CA ILE A 70 -1.28 -9.30 4.37
C ILE A 70 -0.85 -8.69 5.70
N LYS A 71 0.36 -8.15 5.75
CA LYS A 71 0.96 -7.66 6.97
C LYS A 71 1.25 -6.17 6.87
N PHE A 72 0.91 -5.44 7.92
CA PHE A 72 1.12 -4.01 8.03
C PHE A 72 2.16 -3.71 9.09
N ASP A 73 3.00 -2.72 8.82
CA ASP A 73 3.96 -2.22 9.79
C ASP A 73 4.11 -0.72 9.58
N ILE A 74 4.11 0.03 10.68
CA ILE A 74 4.30 1.48 10.64
C ILE A 74 5.33 1.84 11.69
N GLN A 75 6.40 2.53 11.26
CA GLN A 75 7.49 2.94 12.13
C GLN A 75 7.78 4.41 11.93
N GLN A 76 7.97 5.12 13.01
CA GLN A 76 8.46 6.49 12.94
C GLN A 76 9.97 6.49 13.10
N GLU A 77 10.65 7.14 12.16
CA GLU A 77 12.11 7.26 12.16
C GLU A 77 12.44 8.73 12.00
N ASN A 78 12.83 9.37 13.10
CA ASN A 78 13.13 10.80 13.12
C ASN A 78 11.89 11.61 12.69
N ASP A 79 12.00 12.37 11.63
CA ASP A 79 10.92 13.22 11.15
C ASP A 79 10.10 12.59 10.03
N MET A 80 10.30 11.30 9.77
CA MET A 80 9.54 10.57 8.75
C MET A 80 8.82 9.38 9.37
N VAL A 81 7.71 9.01 8.76
CA VAL A 81 6.96 7.79 9.12
C VAL A 81 7.04 6.85 7.93
N ARG A 82 7.41 5.60 8.19
CA ARG A 82 7.51 4.56 7.16
C ARG A 82 6.35 3.59 7.31
N VAL A 83 5.61 3.39 6.24
CA VAL A 83 4.49 2.45 6.18
C VAL A 83 4.86 1.32 5.25
N THR A 84 4.72 0.09 5.72
CA THR A 84 5.04 -1.11 4.94
C THR A 84 3.81 -2.00 4.87
N ILE A 85 3.46 -2.44 3.67
CA ILE A 85 2.36 -3.37 3.43
C ILE A 85 2.92 -4.51 2.60
N GLU A 86 2.89 -5.71 3.17
CA GLU A 86 3.50 -6.89 2.56
C GLU A 86 2.46 -7.99 2.41
N ASN A 87 2.45 -8.66 1.27
CA ASN A 87 1.57 -9.81 1.10
C ASN A 87 2.36 -11.03 0.64
N THR A 88 1.94 -12.21 1.12
CA THR A 88 2.44 -13.47 0.59
C THR A 88 1.80 -13.72 -0.77
N GLY A 89 2.49 -14.46 -1.62
CA GLY A 89 2.00 -14.77 -2.96
C GLY A 89 3.15 -14.95 -3.94
N ASP A 90 2.81 -14.85 -5.22
CA ASP A 90 3.81 -15.09 -6.28
C ASP A 90 4.91 -14.05 -6.33
N GLY A 91 4.70 -12.89 -5.74
CA GLY A 91 5.67 -11.81 -5.82
C GLY A 91 5.72 -11.18 -7.21
N ILE A 92 6.78 -10.46 -7.46
CA ILE A 92 6.99 -9.77 -8.73
C ILE A 92 8.33 -10.22 -9.29
N ALA A 93 8.36 -10.54 -10.58
CA ALA A 93 9.60 -10.96 -11.22
C ALA A 93 10.66 -9.85 -11.12
N PRO A 94 11.95 -10.19 -10.92
CA PRO A 94 12.99 -9.17 -10.76
C PRO A 94 13.10 -8.21 -11.94
N ASP A 95 12.84 -8.68 -13.15
CA ASP A 95 12.91 -7.81 -14.32
C ASP A 95 11.68 -6.92 -14.49
N ALA A 96 10.59 -7.25 -13.80
CA ALA A 96 9.37 -6.43 -13.81
C ALA A 96 9.39 -5.38 -12.69
N LEU A 97 10.07 -5.68 -11.60
CA LEU A 97 10.02 -4.86 -10.39
C LEU A 97 10.37 -3.38 -10.63
N PRO A 98 11.37 -3.02 -11.45
CA PRO A 98 11.69 -1.61 -11.67
C PRO A 98 10.57 -0.81 -12.34
N PHE A 99 9.60 -1.49 -12.95
CA PHE A 99 8.57 -0.83 -13.77
C PHE A 99 7.21 -0.78 -13.13
N VAL A 100 7.04 -1.31 -11.90
CA VAL A 100 5.69 -1.48 -11.32
C VAL A 100 4.96 -0.16 -11.07
N PHE A 101 5.68 0.95 -10.93
CA PHE A 101 5.05 2.25 -10.73
C PHE A 101 4.85 3.02 -12.03
N GLU A 102 5.20 2.44 -13.16
CA GLU A 102 5.02 3.13 -14.42
C GLU A 102 3.56 3.10 -14.85
N ARG A 103 3.20 4.13 -15.57
CA ARG A 103 1.85 4.31 -16.03
C ARG A 103 1.44 3.17 -16.94
N PHE A 104 0.25 2.60 -16.69
CA PHE A 104 -0.31 1.50 -17.48
C PHE A 104 0.48 0.19 -17.40
N TYR A 105 1.44 0.08 -16.48
CA TYR A 105 2.15 -1.17 -16.31
C TYR A 105 1.28 -2.23 -15.65
N LYS A 106 1.29 -3.45 -16.19
CA LYS A 106 0.63 -4.60 -15.59
C LYS A 106 1.57 -5.79 -15.65
N GLU A 107 1.57 -6.61 -14.60
CA GLU A 107 2.36 -7.82 -14.55
C GLU A 107 1.86 -8.80 -15.60
N ASP A 108 2.73 -9.18 -16.53
CA ASP A 108 2.34 -9.98 -17.70
C ASP A 108 1.88 -11.40 -17.35
N ARG A 109 2.43 -12.00 -16.31
CA ARG A 109 2.04 -13.37 -15.96
C ARG A 109 0.60 -13.48 -15.53
N SER A 110 -0.06 -12.37 -15.28
CA SER A 110 -1.48 -12.34 -14.89
C SER A 110 -2.38 -12.14 -16.09
N ARG A 111 -1.83 -12.09 -17.27
CA ARG A 111 -2.61 -11.74 -18.45
C ARG A 111 -3.78 -12.70 -18.65
N GLY A 112 -4.86 -12.16 -19.13
CA GLY A 112 -6.05 -12.92 -19.42
C GLY A 112 -6.88 -13.23 -18.19
N LEU A 113 -6.26 -13.33 -17.03
CA LEU A 113 -6.97 -13.64 -15.79
C LEU A 113 -7.06 -12.43 -14.89
N ASN A 114 -5.98 -11.70 -14.75
CA ASN A 114 -5.91 -10.58 -13.81
C ASN A 114 -5.63 -9.28 -14.52
N THR A 115 -6.24 -9.09 -15.65
CA THR A 115 -6.11 -7.85 -16.40
C THR A 115 -7.03 -6.76 -15.89
N ARG A 116 -7.63 -6.97 -14.73
CA ARG A 116 -8.46 -5.93 -14.12
C ARG A 116 -7.63 -4.75 -13.70
N GLY A 117 -8.31 -3.63 -13.68
CA GLY A 117 -7.67 -2.37 -13.39
C GLY A 117 -7.01 -1.80 -14.62
N SER A 118 -6.72 -0.53 -14.56
CA SER A 118 -6.22 0.23 -15.69
C SER A 118 -4.69 0.24 -15.78
N GLY A 119 -3.99 -0.30 -14.78
CA GLY A 119 -2.54 -0.14 -14.68
C GLY A 119 -2.14 1.22 -14.15
N LEU A 120 -3.08 1.96 -13.58
CA LEU A 120 -2.82 3.28 -13.02
C LEU A 120 -2.67 3.30 -11.51
N GLY A 121 -3.15 2.26 -10.82
CA GLY A 121 -3.22 2.27 -9.35
C GLY A 121 -1.88 2.52 -8.68
N LEU A 122 -0.84 1.80 -9.06
CA LEU A 122 0.47 1.98 -8.46
C LEU A 122 1.16 3.25 -8.95
N HIS A 123 0.91 3.65 -10.20
CA HIS A 123 1.41 4.92 -10.69
C HIS A 123 0.83 6.08 -9.87
N ILE A 124 -0.47 6.04 -9.60
CA ILE A 124 -1.13 7.06 -8.78
C ILE A 124 -0.50 7.09 -7.39
N CYS A 125 -0.19 5.93 -6.80
CA CYS A 125 0.48 5.88 -5.50
C CYS A 125 1.78 6.68 -5.54
N LYS A 126 2.59 6.46 -6.56
CA LYS A 126 3.86 7.17 -6.68
C LYS A 126 3.66 8.68 -6.81
N VAL A 127 2.69 9.10 -7.62
CA VAL A 127 2.39 10.51 -7.78
C VAL A 127 1.97 11.13 -6.45
N LEU A 128 1.04 10.49 -5.74
CA LEU A 128 0.51 11.06 -4.51
C LEU A 128 1.53 11.08 -3.38
N ILE A 129 2.36 10.04 -3.27
CA ILE A 129 3.41 10.02 -2.25
C ILE A 129 4.47 11.06 -2.55
N THR A 130 4.85 11.23 -3.81
CA THR A 130 5.80 12.28 -4.19
C THR A 130 5.25 13.67 -3.85
N LEU A 131 3.98 13.91 -4.17
CA LEU A 131 3.34 15.19 -3.83
C LEU A 131 3.27 15.40 -2.32
N SER A 132 3.24 14.32 -1.56
CA SER A 132 3.16 14.39 -0.09
C SER A 132 4.53 14.53 0.58
N GLY A 133 5.61 14.60 -0.19
CA GLY A 133 6.94 14.78 0.36
C GLY A 133 7.62 13.48 0.79
N GLY A 134 7.12 12.35 0.33
CA GLY A 134 7.69 11.04 0.66
C GLY A 134 8.22 10.31 -0.55
N GLN A 135 8.53 9.05 -0.34
CA GLN A 135 9.02 8.14 -1.37
C GLN A 135 8.28 6.82 -1.26
N ILE A 136 8.19 6.09 -2.37
CA ILE A 136 7.58 4.76 -2.39
C ILE A 136 8.49 3.82 -3.13
N LYS A 137 8.58 2.58 -2.63
CA LYS A 137 9.36 1.54 -3.29
C LYS A 137 8.63 0.21 -3.20
N ALA A 138 9.00 -0.70 -4.08
CA ALA A 138 8.49 -2.06 -4.10
C ALA A 138 9.67 -3.01 -3.97
N GLU A 139 9.47 -4.07 -3.21
CA GLU A 139 10.44 -5.15 -3.05
C GLU A 139 9.67 -6.45 -3.16
N SER A 140 10.35 -7.51 -3.57
CA SER A 140 9.68 -8.78 -3.74
C SER A 140 10.70 -9.90 -3.75
N GLU A 141 10.27 -11.07 -3.24
CA GLU A 141 10.96 -12.31 -3.49
C GLU A 141 10.01 -13.17 -4.31
N MET A 142 10.37 -13.42 -5.56
CA MET A 142 9.50 -14.13 -6.48
C MET A 142 9.14 -15.50 -5.90
N GLY A 143 7.86 -15.81 -5.93
CA GLY A 143 7.32 -17.05 -5.37
C GLY A 143 7.01 -16.98 -3.89
N LYS A 144 7.29 -15.88 -3.21
CA LYS A 144 7.13 -15.82 -1.75
C LYS A 144 6.34 -14.62 -1.27
N TRP A 145 6.74 -13.40 -1.63
CA TRP A 145 6.09 -12.20 -1.09
C TRP A 145 6.34 -10.98 -1.96
N CYS A 146 5.51 -9.97 -1.74
CA CYS A 146 5.66 -8.64 -2.33
C CYS A 146 5.45 -7.60 -1.24
N ARG A 147 6.24 -6.54 -1.26
CA ARG A 147 6.22 -5.50 -0.22
C ARG A 147 6.26 -4.11 -0.83
N PHE A 148 5.34 -3.27 -0.41
CA PHE A 148 5.35 -1.85 -0.76
C PHE A 148 5.64 -1.05 0.49
N THR A 149 6.57 -0.11 0.39
CA THR A 149 6.95 0.77 1.50
C THR A 149 6.86 2.19 1.03
N PHE A 150 6.18 3.04 1.80
CA PHE A 150 6.19 4.47 1.52
C PHE A 150 6.47 5.26 2.79
N THR A 151 6.94 6.49 2.59
CA THR A 151 7.24 7.38 3.71
C THR A 151 6.42 8.65 3.60
N LEU A 152 6.18 9.26 4.75
CA LEU A 152 5.47 10.54 4.86
C LEU A 152 6.15 11.36 5.95
N PRO A 153 6.09 12.69 5.87
CA PRO A 153 6.54 13.51 6.98
C PRO A 153 5.77 13.18 8.24
N ALA A 154 6.47 13.11 9.36
CA ALA A 154 5.83 12.88 10.65
C ALA A 154 4.98 14.10 11.01
N GLY A 155 3.84 13.84 11.63
CA GLY A 155 2.96 14.89 12.09
C GLY A 155 3.23 15.23 13.54
N LYS A 156 2.42 16.13 14.05
CA LYS A 156 2.52 16.57 15.44
C LYS A 156 1.22 16.27 16.14
N THR A 157 1.35 15.82 17.37
CA THR A 157 0.20 15.73 18.27
C THR A 157 -0.02 17.08 18.90
N GLU A 158 -1.28 17.47 19.04
CA GLU A 158 -1.61 18.73 19.68
C GLU A 158 -2.09 18.54 21.10
#